data_53b56c5fd1691d51d12bfc664026c7c9
#
_entry.id   53b56c5fd1691d51d12bfc664026c7c9
#
_cell.length_a   1.000
_cell.length_b   1.000
_cell.length_c   1.000
_cell.angle_alpha   90.00
_cell.angle_beta   90.00
_cell.angle_gamma   90.00
#
_symmetry.space_group_name_H-M   'P 1'
#
loop_
_entity.id
_entity.type
_entity.pdbx_description
1 polymer ?
#
loop_
_entity_poly.entity_id
_entity_poly.type
_entity_poly.pdbx_seq_one_letter_code
_entity_poly.pdbx_strand_id
1 'polypeptide(L)'
;PPDVADYTTRRVLVCDRQEVFLSFIFNGFFRKLEIGLLLWPDYPKLVANQIHDHLAAGSKTTLYLLHDCNRAGYDFKETVQEAFQEHGKKAHIVDLGMRFRQASNLGVPIRSDTAREDSSDLDPLQFGDSGEQQEARLMLRSGCFAHLEELPPLRMLRWTYSRIATRTQDVGYG
;
A
#
# COMPACT_ATOMS: atom_id res chain seq x y z
N PRO A 1 -12.27 21.06 23.97
CA PRO A 1 -12.25 19.99 23.00
C PRO A 1 -10.94 19.22 23.19
N PRO A 2 -10.95 17.88 23.22
CA PRO A 2 -9.69 17.15 23.26
C PRO A 2 -8.88 17.57 22.06
N ASP A 3 -7.62 17.88 22.31
CA ASP A 3 -6.70 18.39 21.31
C ASP A 3 -6.57 17.33 20.22
N VAL A 4 -6.83 17.67 18.97
CA VAL A 4 -6.78 16.75 17.83
C VAL A 4 -5.38 16.15 17.66
N ALA A 5 -4.37 16.76 18.28
CA ALA A 5 -3.00 16.30 18.34
C ALA A 5 -2.82 14.96 19.08
N ASP A 6 -3.72 14.59 20.01
CA ASP A 6 -3.64 13.33 20.74
C ASP A 6 -4.10 12.09 19.94
N TYR A 7 -4.67 12.28 18.74
CA TYR A 7 -5.09 11.20 17.84
C TYR A 7 -4.04 10.85 16.78
N THR A 8 -2.77 11.13 17.03
CA THR A 8 -1.69 10.84 16.10
C THR A 8 -1.43 9.34 16.02
N THR A 9 -2.12 8.68 15.11
CA THR A 9 -1.80 7.28 14.78
C THR A 9 -0.42 7.22 14.16
N ARG A 10 0.51 6.55 14.84
CA ARG A 10 1.87 6.32 14.33
C ARG A 10 1.92 5.39 13.12
N ARG A 11 0.77 4.85 12.74
CA ARG A 11 0.61 3.88 11.65
C ARG A 11 -0.52 4.32 10.76
N VAL A 12 -0.27 4.36 9.45
CA VAL A 12 -1.27 4.76 8.44
C VAL A 12 -1.29 3.73 7.34
N LEU A 13 -2.47 3.17 7.05
CA LEU A 13 -2.69 2.33 5.87
C LEU A 13 -3.15 3.21 4.72
N VAL A 14 -2.35 3.24 3.67
CA VAL A 14 -2.61 4.01 2.45
C VAL A 14 -3.12 3.07 1.38
N CYS A 15 -4.32 3.31 0.89
CA CYS A 15 -4.96 2.51 -0.16
C CYS A 15 -4.94 3.29 -1.48
N ASP A 16 -4.64 2.60 -2.57
CA ASP A 16 -4.70 3.14 -3.93
C ASP A 16 -6.10 3.08 -4.54
N ARG A 17 -7.03 2.31 -3.94
CA ARG A 17 -8.39 2.06 -4.46
C ARG A 17 -9.46 2.43 -3.45
N GLN A 18 -10.47 3.15 -3.94
CA GLN A 18 -11.60 3.60 -3.11
C GLN A 18 -12.40 2.44 -2.55
N GLU A 19 -12.66 1.41 -3.33
CA GLU A 19 -13.43 0.24 -2.94
C GLU A 19 -12.76 -0.51 -1.78
N VAL A 20 -11.44 -0.65 -1.86
CA VAL A 20 -10.62 -1.25 -0.81
C VAL A 20 -10.67 -0.39 0.46
N PHE A 21 -10.46 0.92 0.33
CA PHE A 21 -10.50 1.88 1.43
C PHE A 21 -11.87 1.85 2.15
N LEU A 22 -12.98 1.92 1.40
CA LEU A 22 -14.33 1.88 1.95
C LEU A 22 -14.60 0.55 2.67
N SER A 23 -14.11 -0.56 2.12
CA SER A 23 -14.23 -1.87 2.75
C SER A 23 -13.58 -1.90 4.14
N PHE A 24 -12.42 -1.25 4.32
CA PHE A 24 -11.78 -1.12 5.64
C PHE A 24 -12.56 -0.21 6.59
N ILE A 25 -13.11 0.89 6.09
CA ILE A 25 -13.94 1.81 6.89
C ILE A 25 -15.17 1.10 7.43
N PHE A 26 -15.97 0.50 6.53
CA PHE A 26 -17.23 -0.15 6.91
C PHE A 26 -17.05 -1.33 7.86
N ASN A 27 -15.91 -2.01 7.81
CA ASN A 27 -15.59 -3.12 8.70
C ASN A 27 -14.85 -2.69 9.98
N GLY A 28 -14.66 -1.39 10.22
CA GLY A 28 -14.05 -0.87 11.44
C GLY A 28 -12.60 -1.31 11.65
N PHE A 29 -11.87 -1.60 10.59
CA PHE A 29 -10.50 -2.13 10.63
C PHE A 29 -9.54 -1.23 11.41
N PHE A 30 -9.69 0.09 11.23
CA PHE A 30 -8.87 1.12 11.87
C PHE A 30 -8.97 1.11 13.40
N ARG A 31 -10.14 0.76 13.95
CA ARG A 31 -10.35 0.72 15.41
C ARG A 31 -9.60 -0.42 16.09
N LYS A 32 -9.48 -1.56 15.41
CA LYS A 32 -8.83 -2.75 15.97
C LYS A 32 -7.32 -2.65 16.02
N LEU A 33 -6.73 -1.89 15.10
CA LEU A 33 -5.27 -1.78 14.94
C LEU A 33 -4.72 -0.43 15.39
N GLU A 34 -5.57 0.52 15.77
CA GLU A 34 -5.15 1.90 16.02
C GLU A 34 -4.32 2.46 14.84
N ILE A 35 -4.84 2.23 13.63
CA ILE A 35 -4.19 2.61 12.37
C ILE A 35 -5.05 3.64 11.65
N GLY A 36 -4.43 4.70 11.16
CA GLY A 36 -5.10 5.65 10.27
C GLY A 36 -5.36 5.03 8.90
N LEU A 37 -6.44 5.43 8.25
CA LEU A 37 -6.76 5.02 6.88
C LEU A 37 -6.68 6.22 5.94
N LEU A 38 -6.12 6.01 4.77
CA LEU A 38 -5.88 7.00 3.76
C LEU A 38 -6.18 6.50 2.37
N LEU A 39 -6.90 7.28 1.59
CA LEU A 39 -7.10 7.06 0.16
C LEU A 39 -6.17 7.99 -0.62
N TRP A 40 -5.23 7.41 -1.36
CA TRP A 40 -4.19 8.17 -2.04
C TRP A 40 -4.66 8.99 -3.26
N PRO A 41 -5.47 8.44 -4.20
CA PRO A 41 -5.72 9.12 -5.46
C PRO A 41 -6.42 10.47 -5.34
N ASP A 42 -7.27 10.64 -4.32
CA ASP A 42 -8.17 11.79 -4.25
C ASP A 42 -7.54 13.03 -3.57
N TYR A 43 -6.52 12.82 -2.70
CA TYR A 43 -6.00 13.94 -1.88
C TYR A 43 -4.48 13.86 -1.59
N PRO A 44 -3.60 13.71 -2.58
CA PRO A 44 -2.18 13.50 -2.31
C PRO A 44 -1.54 14.66 -1.53
N LYS A 45 -1.92 15.91 -1.82
CA LYS A 45 -1.35 17.10 -1.15
C LYS A 45 -1.88 17.30 0.27
N LEU A 46 -3.19 17.17 0.47
CA LEU A 46 -3.81 17.38 1.80
C LEU A 46 -3.32 16.33 2.79
N VAL A 47 -3.23 15.12 2.33
CA VAL A 47 -2.74 13.99 3.08
C VAL A 47 -1.25 14.09 3.37
N ALA A 48 -0.44 14.40 2.37
CA ALA A 48 0.98 14.63 2.55
C ALA A 48 1.20 15.71 3.62
N ASN A 49 0.45 16.81 3.58
CA ASN A 49 0.54 17.87 4.57
C ASN A 49 0.14 17.40 5.98
N GLN A 50 -0.96 16.68 6.14
CA GLN A 50 -1.39 16.18 7.46
C GLN A 50 -0.38 15.21 8.06
N ILE A 51 0.10 14.24 7.28
CA ILE A 51 1.15 13.31 7.74
C ILE A 51 2.45 14.09 7.97
N HIS A 52 2.70 15.11 7.20
CA HIS A 52 3.86 15.99 7.31
C HIS A 52 3.88 16.76 8.63
N ASP A 53 2.73 17.31 9.05
CA ASP A 53 2.62 18.01 10.32
C ASP A 53 2.87 17.04 11.49
N HIS A 54 2.41 15.81 11.39
CA HIS A 54 2.69 14.76 12.37
C HIS A 54 4.16 14.33 12.40
N LEU A 55 4.80 14.19 11.25
CA LEU A 55 6.23 13.90 11.15
C LEU A 55 7.08 15.09 11.66
N ALA A 56 6.61 16.33 11.46
CA ALA A 56 7.27 17.54 11.96
C ALA A 56 7.29 17.58 13.49
N ALA A 57 6.27 17.04 14.16
CA ALA A 57 6.21 16.91 15.61
C ALA A 57 7.16 15.82 16.18
N GLY A 58 8.03 15.23 15.35
CA GLY A 58 9.01 14.22 15.79
C GLY A 58 8.45 12.81 15.94
N SER A 59 7.22 12.57 15.51
CA SER A 59 6.62 11.23 15.54
C SER A 59 7.16 10.35 14.39
N LYS A 60 7.59 9.13 14.71
CA LYS A 60 7.94 8.12 13.70
C LYS A 60 6.65 7.52 13.16
N THR A 61 6.19 8.00 12.00
CA THR A 61 5.01 7.43 11.33
C THR A 61 5.43 6.38 10.31
N THR A 62 4.77 5.22 10.36
CA THR A 62 4.93 4.16 9.36
C THR A 62 3.74 4.19 8.40
N LEU A 63 4.03 4.27 7.11
CA LEU A 63 3.05 4.18 6.04
C LEU A 63 3.04 2.76 5.49
N TYR A 64 1.92 2.08 5.61
CA TYR A 64 1.67 0.79 4.98
C TYR A 64 0.94 1.02 3.67
N LEU A 65 1.55 0.67 2.55
CA LEU A 65 0.95 0.85 1.24
C LEU A 65 0.22 -0.41 0.82
N LEU A 66 -1.05 -0.29 0.49
CA LEU A 66 -1.89 -1.37 0.00
C LEU A 66 -2.39 -1.02 -1.41
N HIS A 67 -2.04 -1.85 -2.37
CA HIS A 67 -2.32 -1.59 -3.77
C HIS A 67 -2.61 -2.88 -4.55
N ASP A 68 -3.21 -2.73 -5.71
CA ASP A 68 -3.46 -3.78 -6.67
C ASP A 68 -2.17 -4.39 -7.24
N CYS A 69 -2.29 -5.60 -7.79
CA CYS A 69 -1.24 -6.23 -8.55
C CYS A 69 -1.31 -5.80 -10.02
N ASN A 70 -0.82 -4.60 -10.31
CA ASN A 70 -0.74 -4.01 -11.65
C ASN A 70 0.47 -3.06 -11.72
N ARG A 71 0.76 -2.49 -12.87
CA ARG A 71 1.90 -1.57 -13.05
C ARG A 71 1.86 -0.42 -12.05
N ALA A 72 0.74 0.30 -11.97
CA ALA A 72 0.60 1.43 -11.05
C ALA A 72 0.82 1.04 -9.59
N GLY A 73 0.37 -0.17 -9.19
CA GLY A 73 0.60 -0.71 -7.87
C GLY A 73 2.08 -0.97 -7.58
N TYR A 74 2.83 -1.49 -8.53
CA TYR A 74 4.27 -1.71 -8.36
C TYR A 74 5.05 -0.39 -8.27
N ASP A 75 4.61 0.66 -8.96
CA ASP A 75 5.22 2.00 -8.91
C ASP A 75 4.74 2.82 -7.70
N PHE A 76 3.69 2.36 -7.01
CA PHE A 76 3.02 3.13 -5.95
C PHE A 76 3.95 3.52 -4.80
N LYS A 77 4.86 2.66 -4.41
CA LYS A 77 5.84 2.96 -3.36
C LYS A 77 6.74 4.13 -3.76
N GLU A 78 7.22 4.15 -4.99
CA GLU A 78 8.08 5.21 -5.52
C GLU A 78 7.30 6.53 -5.60
N THR A 79 6.08 6.49 -6.15
CA THR A 79 5.17 7.63 -6.20
C THR A 79 4.95 8.26 -4.82
N VAL A 80 4.70 7.44 -3.80
CA VAL A 80 4.52 7.91 -2.41
C VAL A 80 5.83 8.46 -1.85
N GLN A 81 6.96 7.80 -2.11
CA GLN A 81 8.27 8.28 -1.64
C GLN A 81 8.62 9.65 -2.22
N GLU A 82 8.43 9.83 -3.52
CA GLU A 82 8.69 11.11 -4.20
C GLU A 82 7.84 12.25 -3.61
N ALA A 83 6.53 12.00 -3.43
CA ALA A 83 5.63 12.99 -2.85
C ALA A 83 6.06 13.43 -1.43
N PHE A 84 6.65 12.53 -0.63
CA PHE A 84 7.20 12.88 0.68
C PHE A 84 8.55 13.57 0.59
N GLN A 85 9.42 13.17 -0.35
CA GLN A 85 10.74 13.78 -0.56
C GLN A 85 10.64 15.23 -1.05
N GLU A 86 9.69 15.55 -1.91
CA GLU A 86 9.42 16.94 -2.36
C GLU A 86 9.18 17.89 -1.17
N HIS A 87 8.68 17.37 -0.05
CA HIS A 87 8.45 18.14 1.18
C HIS A 87 9.59 18.02 2.20
N GLY A 88 10.74 17.45 1.82
CA GLY A 88 11.93 17.34 2.68
C GLY A 88 11.79 16.35 3.84
N LYS A 89 10.87 15.38 3.77
CA LYS A 89 10.59 14.42 4.85
C LYS A 89 10.85 12.98 4.44
N LYS A 90 11.28 12.17 5.42
CA LYS A 90 11.46 10.74 5.28
C LYS A 90 10.38 10.02 6.08
N ALA A 91 9.43 9.38 5.39
CA ALA A 91 8.50 8.45 6.01
C ALA A 91 9.07 7.03 5.96
N HIS A 92 8.79 6.23 7.00
CA HIS A 92 9.06 4.80 6.93
C HIS A 92 7.92 4.14 6.12
N ILE A 93 8.24 3.61 4.95
CA ILE A 93 7.27 3.06 4.02
C ILE A 93 7.41 1.54 3.96
N VAL A 94 6.32 0.84 4.24
CA VAL A 94 6.20 -0.62 4.16
C VAL A 94 5.20 -0.97 3.06
N ASP A 95 5.68 -1.61 2.02
CA ASP A 95 4.85 -2.08 0.92
C ASP A 95 4.14 -3.40 1.30
N LEU A 96 2.82 -3.35 1.37
CA LEU A 96 1.93 -4.49 1.62
C LEU A 96 1.15 -4.91 0.36
N GLY A 97 1.38 -4.25 -0.76
CA GLY A 97 0.64 -4.49 -1.99
C GLY A 97 0.65 -5.95 -2.43
N MET A 98 -0.37 -6.32 -3.18
CA MET A 98 -0.52 -7.68 -3.70
C MET A 98 0.49 -7.94 -4.81
N ARG A 99 1.07 -9.15 -4.81
CA ARG A 99 1.98 -9.66 -5.84
C ARG A 99 1.31 -10.79 -6.63
N PHE A 100 1.73 -11.07 -7.86
CA PHE A 100 1.12 -12.11 -8.70
C PHE A 100 1.09 -13.47 -8.02
N ARG A 101 2.19 -13.89 -7.40
CA ARG A 101 2.25 -15.14 -6.63
C ARG A 101 1.27 -15.17 -5.46
N GLN A 102 1.10 -14.04 -4.79
CA GLN A 102 0.13 -13.91 -3.70
C GLN A 102 -1.30 -13.91 -4.22
N ALA A 103 -1.59 -13.22 -5.34
CA ALA A 103 -2.89 -13.26 -5.98
C ALA A 103 -3.28 -14.71 -6.33
N SER A 104 -2.38 -15.46 -6.96
CA SER A 104 -2.57 -16.86 -7.27
C SER A 104 -2.86 -17.71 -6.01
N ASN A 105 -2.06 -17.58 -4.96
CA ASN A 105 -2.24 -18.31 -3.70
C ASN A 105 -3.53 -17.95 -2.97
N LEU A 106 -4.02 -16.74 -3.14
CA LEU A 106 -5.27 -16.26 -2.58
C LEU A 106 -6.48 -16.61 -3.45
N GLY A 107 -6.26 -17.17 -4.65
CA GLY A 107 -7.31 -17.47 -5.61
C GLY A 107 -7.92 -16.21 -6.23
N VAL A 108 -7.18 -15.11 -6.27
CA VAL A 108 -7.57 -13.89 -6.99
C VAL A 108 -7.32 -14.12 -8.47
N PRO A 109 -8.30 -13.87 -9.35
CA PRO A 109 -8.10 -14.04 -10.78
C PRO A 109 -7.00 -13.12 -11.31
N ILE A 110 -6.04 -13.69 -12.02
CA ILE A 110 -5.08 -12.91 -12.79
C ILE A 110 -5.65 -12.76 -14.19
N ARG A 111 -5.91 -11.54 -14.58
CA ARG A 111 -6.44 -11.16 -15.88
C ARG A 111 -5.34 -10.60 -16.76
N SER A 112 -5.53 -10.62 -18.06
CA SER A 112 -4.67 -9.94 -19.02
C SER A 112 -5.49 -9.02 -19.91
N ASP A 113 -4.94 -7.87 -20.21
CA ASP A 113 -5.49 -6.90 -21.14
C ASP A 113 -4.39 -6.53 -22.14
N THR A 114 -4.55 -7.02 -23.37
CA THR A 114 -3.57 -6.77 -24.44
C THR A 114 -3.42 -5.30 -24.80
N ALA A 115 -4.45 -4.47 -24.52
CA ALA A 115 -4.35 -3.01 -24.67
C ALA A 115 -3.42 -2.37 -23.63
N ARG A 116 -3.07 -3.10 -22.57
CA ARG A 116 -2.15 -2.67 -21.50
C ARG A 116 -0.78 -3.34 -21.59
N GLU A 117 -0.49 -4.04 -22.68
CA GLU A 117 0.86 -4.56 -22.91
C GLU A 117 1.84 -3.40 -22.89
N ASP A 118 2.70 -3.41 -21.89
CA ASP A 118 3.73 -2.41 -21.75
C ASP A 118 4.99 -2.86 -22.50
N SER A 119 5.22 -2.25 -23.64
CA SER A 119 6.44 -2.48 -24.45
C SER A 119 7.64 -1.69 -23.93
N SER A 120 7.45 -0.82 -22.92
CA SER A 120 8.53 -0.06 -22.33
C SER A 120 9.44 -0.93 -21.47
N ASP A 121 10.71 -0.58 -21.40
CA ASP A 121 11.62 -1.18 -20.42
C ASP A 121 11.10 -0.83 -19.01
N LEU A 122 10.63 -1.87 -18.32
CA LEU A 122 10.23 -1.73 -16.93
C LEU A 122 11.48 -1.44 -16.11
N ASP A 123 11.49 -0.31 -15.42
CA ASP A 123 12.50 0.02 -14.43
C ASP A 123 12.68 -1.12 -13.42
N PRO A 124 13.86 -1.28 -12.83
CA PRO A 124 14.11 -2.35 -11.89
C PRO A 124 13.11 -2.27 -10.71
N LEU A 125 12.25 -3.28 -10.64
CA LEU A 125 11.29 -3.41 -9.54
C LEU A 125 12.05 -3.67 -8.24
N GLN A 126 11.80 -2.85 -7.22
CA GLN A 126 12.52 -2.91 -5.94
C GLN A 126 11.70 -3.65 -4.86
N PHE A 127 11.42 -4.94 -5.07
CA PHE A 127 10.72 -5.76 -4.08
C PHE A 127 11.09 -7.22 -4.25
N GLY A 128 10.92 -8.01 -3.19
CA GLY A 128 11.11 -9.46 -3.24
C GLY A 128 12.51 -9.93 -3.68
N ASP A 129 12.62 -11.19 -4.03
CA ASP A 129 13.81 -11.75 -4.63
C ASP A 129 13.87 -11.51 -6.16
N SER A 130 14.99 -11.83 -6.77
CA SER A 130 15.20 -11.65 -8.21
C SER A 130 14.23 -12.47 -9.07
N GLY A 131 13.81 -13.64 -8.59
CA GLY A 131 12.85 -14.52 -9.28
C GLY A 131 11.45 -13.92 -9.27
N GLU A 132 11.01 -13.38 -8.13
CA GLU A 132 9.73 -12.69 -8.02
C GLU A 132 9.67 -11.42 -8.89
N GLN A 133 10.76 -10.67 -8.93
CA GLN A 133 10.87 -9.49 -9.80
C GLN A 133 10.80 -9.87 -11.28
N GLN A 134 11.48 -10.93 -11.69
CA GLN A 134 11.45 -11.39 -13.08
C GLN A 134 10.05 -11.88 -13.49
N GLU A 135 9.39 -12.66 -12.62
CA GLU A 135 8.01 -13.11 -12.83
C GLU A 135 7.08 -11.90 -12.99
N ALA A 136 7.15 -10.92 -12.09
CA ALA A 136 6.32 -9.72 -12.15
C ALA A 136 6.54 -8.93 -13.45
N ARG A 137 7.79 -8.78 -13.89
CA ARG A 137 8.10 -8.11 -15.16
C ARG A 137 7.46 -8.82 -16.35
N LEU A 138 7.56 -10.14 -16.42
CA LEU A 138 6.96 -10.91 -17.51
C LEU A 138 5.44 -10.76 -17.52
N MET A 139 4.81 -10.87 -16.35
CA MET A 139 3.37 -10.73 -16.21
C MET A 139 2.88 -9.33 -16.57
N LEU A 140 3.57 -8.27 -16.10
CA LEU A 140 3.22 -6.89 -16.43
C LEU A 140 3.40 -6.58 -17.92
N ARG A 141 4.47 -7.08 -18.55
CA ARG A 141 4.68 -6.95 -20.00
C ARG A 141 3.56 -7.59 -20.81
N SER A 142 3.01 -8.69 -20.31
CA SER A 142 1.84 -9.36 -20.91
C SER A 142 0.51 -8.70 -20.53
N GLY A 143 0.51 -7.49 -19.99
CA GLY A 143 -0.69 -6.78 -19.58
C GLY A 143 -1.44 -7.43 -18.41
N CYS A 144 -0.78 -8.32 -17.65
CA CYS A 144 -1.43 -9.01 -16.54
C CYS A 144 -1.68 -8.09 -15.35
N PHE A 145 -2.80 -8.31 -14.67
CA PHE A 145 -3.18 -7.60 -13.45
C PHE A 145 -4.11 -8.44 -12.57
N ALA A 146 -4.19 -8.07 -11.30
CA ALA A 146 -5.16 -8.62 -10.35
C ALA A 146 -5.58 -7.54 -9.35
N HIS A 147 -6.86 -7.49 -9.02
CA HIS A 147 -7.42 -6.46 -8.14
C HIS A 147 -7.68 -7.00 -6.73
N LEU A 148 -7.32 -6.21 -5.72
CA LEU A 148 -7.57 -6.54 -4.31
C LEU A 148 -9.06 -6.64 -4.00
N GLU A 149 -9.90 -5.86 -4.66
CA GLU A 149 -11.36 -5.87 -4.49
C GLU A 149 -12.02 -7.19 -4.89
N GLU A 150 -11.32 -8.04 -5.64
CA GLU A 150 -11.79 -9.39 -5.98
C GLU A 150 -11.64 -10.38 -4.81
N LEU A 151 -10.91 -10.01 -3.76
CA LEU A 151 -10.94 -10.75 -2.50
C LEU A 151 -12.24 -10.47 -1.75
N PRO A 152 -12.90 -11.51 -1.21
CA PRO A 152 -13.99 -11.30 -0.28
C PRO A 152 -13.56 -10.38 0.87
N PRO A 153 -14.37 -9.39 1.29
CA PRO A 153 -13.94 -8.35 2.25
C PRO A 153 -13.29 -8.91 3.51
N LEU A 154 -13.86 -9.93 4.11
CA LEU A 154 -13.29 -10.55 5.31
C LEU A 154 -11.93 -11.20 5.06
N ARG A 155 -11.72 -11.77 3.89
CA ARG A 155 -10.45 -12.39 3.51
C ARG A 155 -9.38 -11.32 3.28
N MET A 156 -9.74 -10.23 2.60
CA MET A 156 -8.88 -9.06 2.40
C MET A 156 -8.45 -8.46 3.73
N LEU A 157 -9.40 -8.24 4.66
CA LEU A 157 -9.12 -7.72 5.99
C LEU A 157 -8.14 -8.61 6.78
N ARG A 158 -8.37 -9.93 6.79
CA ARG A 158 -7.50 -10.89 7.48
C ARG A 158 -6.11 -10.94 6.87
N TRP A 159 -6.03 -10.91 5.56
CA TRP A 159 -4.76 -10.91 4.83
C TRP A 159 -3.95 -9.65 5.13
N THR A 160 -4.57 -8.47 5.04
CA THR A 160 -3.91 -7.20 5.36
C THR A 160 -3.49 -7.14 6.83
N TYR A 161 -4.36 -7.59 7.74
CA TYR A 161 -4.04 -7.67 9.16
C TYR A 161 -2.79 -8.53 9.42
N SER A 162 -2.72 -9.72 8.85
CA SER A 162 -1.58 -10.62 9.04
C SER A 162 -0.27 -10.01 8.53
N ARG A 163 -0.31 -9.28 7.43
CA ARG A 163 0.88 -8.62 6.86
C ARG A 163 1.36 -7.46 7.73
N ILE A 164 0.45 -6.66 8.28
CA ILE A 164 0.80 -5.59 9.22
C ILE A 164 1.41 -6.20 10.49
N ALA A 165 0.78 -7.23 11.06
CA ALA A 165 1.24 -7.87 12.29
C ALA A 165 2.63 -8.48 12.14
N THR A 166 2.92 -9.16 11.03
CA THR A 166 4.22 -9.77 10.75
C THR A 166 5.32 -8.71 10.64
N ARG A 167 5.03 -7.61 9.97
CA ARG A 167 6.00 -6.51 9.77
C ARG A 167 6.22 -5.66 11.01
N THR A 168 5.26 -5.63 11.92
CA THR A 168 5.41 -4.91 13.20
C THR A 168 6.39 -5.64 14.15
N GLN A 169 6.53 -6.94 14.02
CA GLN A 169 7.50 -7.74 14.79
C GLN A 169 8.95 -7.51 14.32
N ASP A 170 9.16 -7.18 13.03
CA ASP A 170 10.49 -6.88 12.48
C ASP A 170 11.02 -5.49 12.90
N VAL A 171 10.14 -4.61 13.36
CA VAL A 171 10.49 -3.30 13.91
C VAL A 171 10.60 -3.44 15.43
N GLY A 172 11.51 -4.31 15.88
CA GLY A 172 11.81 -4.49 17.30
C GLY A 172 12.14 -3.15 17.96
N TYR A 173 11.53 -2.95 19.11
CA TYR A 173 11.86 -1.85 20.01
C TYR A 173 13.35 -1.85 20.30
N GLY A 174 14.10 -0.97 19.62
CA GLY A 174 15.45 -0.59 19.95
C GLY A 174 15.43 0.77 20.62
#